data_683cf42d4629f09709460ca5b87f97a8
#
_entry.id   683cf42d4629f09709460ca5b87f97a8
#
_cell.length_a   1.000
_cell.length_b   1.000
_cell.length_c   1.000
_cell.angle_alpha   90.00
_cell.angle_beta   90.00
_cell.angle_gamma   90.00
#
_symmetry.space_group_name_H-M   'P 1'
#
loop_
_entity.id
_entity.type
_entity.pdbx_description
1 polymer ?
#
loop_
_entity_poly.entity_id
_entity_poly.type
_entity_poly.pdbx_seq_one_letter_code
_entity_poly.pdbx_strand_id
1 'polypeptide(L)'
;MKHLAALIAGLLLTAGCGPKAITVGSRPFPAARPVFSDASGKALEALPAADGTIRLVFLEFPWCPACADVWRAVGISAKPFPQGTVRVYRVLFDRETVLTPDGRKEVPPLRPAPLPEGDGPEDPLALKVTTLTALPVEFREEFRVSQGPVVLLLDAEGTVERRWIGFSAGMSRELSSEIMKRARVLSPRPPGT
;
A
#
# COMPACT_ATOMS: atom_id res chain seq x y z
N MET A 1 -25.83 -42.84 10.57
CA MET A 1 -26.06 -41.53 9.99
C MET A 1 -25.54 -40.35 10.83
N LYS A 2 -25.36 -40.47 12.17
CA LYS A 2 -24.86 -39.38 13.05
C LYS A 2 -23.38 -39.03 12.88
N HIS A 3 -22.54 -39.97 12.38
CA HIS A 3 -21.09 -39.71 12.19
C HIS A 3 -20.73 -39.03 10.89
N LEU A 4 -21.61 -39.07 9.88
CA LEU A 4 -21.36 -38.38 8.57
C LEU A 4 -21.53 -36.87 8.68
N ALA A 5 -22.44 -36.37 9.52
CA ALA A 5 -22.67 -34.95 9.76
C ALA A 5 -21.49 -34.25 10.47
N ALA A 6 -20.81 -34.97 11.38
CA ALA A 6 -19.64 -34.45 12.10
C ALA A 6 -18.41 -34.28 11.19
N LEU A 7 -18.25 -35.14 10.18
CA LEU A 7 -17.14 -35.09 9.23
C LEU A 7 -17.30 -33.88 8.24
N ILE A 8 -18.52 -33.58 7.84
CA ILE A 8 -18.81 -32.44 6.94
C ILE A 8 -18.62 -31.10 7.67
N ALA A 9 -19.00 -31.01 8.96
CA ALA A 9 -18.78 -29.81 9.77
C ALA A 9 -17.28 -29.52 10.00
N GLY A 10 -16.45 -30.54 10.16
CA GLY A 10 -15.00 -30.41 10.30
C GLY A 10 -14.31 -29.91 9.03
N LEU A 11 -14.81 -30.26 7.84
CA LEU A 11 -14.23 -29.86 6.56
C LEU A 11 -14.51 -28.39 6.19
N LEU A 12 -15.58 -27.80 6.71
CA LEU A 12 -15.96 -26.41 6.43
C LEU A 12 -15.18 -25.39 7.25
N LEU A 13 -14.47 -25.79 8.32
CA LEU A 13 -13.72 -24.88 9.19
C LEU A 13 -12.27 -24.66 8.76
N THR A 14 -11.77 -25.35 7.74
CA THR A 14 -10.39 -25.18 7.24
C THR A 14 -10.26 -24.26 6.03
N ALA A 15 -11.36 -23.73 5.52
CA ALA A 15 -11.36 -22.82 4.38
C ALA A 15 -11.09 -21.39 4.86
N GLY A 16 -9.83 -20.96 4.93
CA GLY A 16 -9.57 -19.55 5.05
C GLY A 16 -8.28 -19.07 5.70
N CYS A 17 -7.33 -19.93 6.07
CA CYS A 17 -6.09 -19.51 6.74
C CYS A 17 -4.89 -19.21 5.81
N GLY A 18 -5.11 -18.98 4.52
CA GLY A 18 -4.04 -18.60 3.60
C GLY A 18 -3.92 -17.08 3.44
N PRO A 19 -2.73 -16.60 2.99
CA PRO A 19 -2.52 -15.18 2.72
C PRO A 19 -3.54 -14.61 1.75
N LYS A 20 -4.13 -13.46 2.08
CA LYS A 20 -5.20 -12.81 1.30
C LYS A 20 -4.61 -11.93 0.21
N ALA A 21 -5.21 -11.91 -0.99
CA ALA A 21 -4.84 -10.93 -2.00
C ALA A 21 -5.37 -9.55 -1.62
N ILE A 22 -4.53 -8.52 -1.71
CA ILE A 22 -4.98 -7.13 -1.61
C ILE A 22 -5.67 -6.76 -2.92
N THR A 23 -6.99 -6.69 -2.92
CA THR A 23 -7.81 -6.43 -4.10
C THR A 23 -8.66 -5.16 -3.92
N VAL A 24 -9.13 -4.60 -5.04
CA VAL A 24 -10.15 -3.53 -5.00
C VAL A 24 -11.38 -4.04 -4.25
N GLY A 25 -11.93 -3.23 -3.36
CA GLY A 25 -13.02 -3.57 -2.47
C GLY A 25 -12.60 -4.27 -1.17
N SER A 26 -11.35 -4.73 -1.04
CA SER A 26 -10.85 -5.28 0.22
C SER A 26 -10.47 -4.17 1.20
N ARG A 27 -10.52 -4.49 2.50
CA ARG A 27 -10.01 -3.64 3.58
C ARG A 27 -8.81 -4.34 4.23
N PRO A 28 -7.60 -4.18 3.67
CA PRO A 28 -6.42 -4.90 4.15
C PRO A 28 -5.90 -4.38 5.49
N PHE A 29 -6.16 -3.10 5.82
CA PHE A 29 -5.65 -2.48 7.03
C PHE A 29 -6.82 -1.85 7.82
N PRO A 30 -7.10 -2.27 9.09
CA PRO A 30 -6.26 -3.11 9.96
C PRO A 30 -6.17 -4.56 9.49
N ALA A 31 -4.98 -5.15 9.62
CA ALA A 31 -4.73 -6.57 9.40
C ALA A 31 -5.06 -7.36 10.69
N ALA A 32 -5.18 -8.70 10.56
CA ALA A 32 -5.44 -9.56 11.72
C ALA A 32 -4.32 -9.48 12.79
N ARG A 33 -3.12 -9.08 12.37
CA ARG A 33 -1.94 -8.82 13.22
C ARG A 33 -1.16 -7.62 12.66
N PRO A 34 -0.28 -6.99 13.46
CA PRO A 34 0.60 -5.95 12.96
C PRO A 34 1.42 -6.44 11.77
N VAL A 35 1.43 -5.66 10.69
CA VAL A 35 2.18 -5.97 9.46
C VAL A 35 3.19 -4.88 9.11
N PHE A 36 3.20 -3.80 9.88
CA PHE A 36 4.11 -2.66 9.75
C PHE A 36 4.73 -2.28 11.08
N SER A 37 5.87 -1.60 11.02
CA SER A 37 6.42 -0.81 12.12
C SER A 37 6.64 0.64 11.68
N ASP A 38 6.61 1.56 12.62
CA ASP A 38 7.00 2.95 12.42
C ASP A 38 8.53 3.12 12.40
N ALA A 39 8.99 4.37 12.22
CA ALA A 39 10.41 4.71 12.19
C ALA A 39 11.15 4.40 13.52
N SER A 40 10.42 4.23 14.64
CA SER A 40 10.98 3.81 15.93
C SER A 40 11.07 2.29 16.07
N GLY A 41 10.57 1.52 15.12
CA GLY A 41 10.47 0.07 15.17
C GLY A 41 9.23 -0.45 15.93
N LYS A 42 8.33 0.44 16.37
CA LYS A 42 7.09 0.04 17.04
C LYS A 42 6.11 -0.55 16.03
N ALA A 43 5.63 -1.75 16.31
CA ALA A 43 4.61 -2.42 15.50
C ALA A 43 3.28 -1.62 15.51
N LEU A 44 2.64 -1.51 14.35
CA LEU A 44 1.37 -0.81 14.15
C LEU A 44 0.27 -1.82 13.83
N GLU A 45 -0.82 -1.77 14.57
CA GLU A 45 -2.01 -2.61 14.34
C GLU A 45 -2.82 -2.16 13.10
N ALA A 46 -2.71 -0.88 12.73
CA ALA A 46 -3.38 -0.32 11.57
C ALA A 46 -2.61 0.87 11.02
N LEU A 47 -2.90 1.27 9.78
CA LEU A 47 -2.45 2.56 9.27
C LEU A 47 -3.07 3.68 10.12
N PRO A 48 -2.30 4.76 10.41
CA PRO A 48 -2.83 5.91 11.11
C PRO A 48 -4.10 6.45 10.45
N ALA A 49 -5.04 6.93 11.26
CA ALA A 49 -6.34 7.39 10.78
C ALA A 49 -6.20 8.49 9.72
N ALA A 50 -7.15 8.52 8.79
CA ALA A 50 -7.26 9.59 7.82
C ALA A 50 -7.87 10.81 8.50
N ASP A 51 -7.16 11.90 8.48
CA ASP A 51 -7.58 13.22 8.97
C ASP A 51 -8.12 14.08 7.80
N GLY A 52 -9.09 13.53 7.05
CA GLY A 52 -9.66 14.19 5.87
C GLY A 52 -8.72 14.19 4.64
N THR A 53 -7.62 13.43 4.67
CA THR A 53 -6.68 13.35 3.55
C THR A 53 -6.99 12.19 2.62
N ILE A 54 -6.57 12.31 1.36
CA ILE A 54 -6.55 11.21 0.39
C ILE A 54 -5.38 10.32 0.75
N ARG A 55 -5.62 9.01 0.92
CA ARG A 55 -4.63 8.05 1.38
C ARG A 55 -4.12 7.19 0.24
N LEU A 56 -2.81 7.24 0.02
CA LEU A 56 -2.09 6.31 -0.84
C LEU A 56 -1.19 5.41 0.01
N VAL A 57 -1.14 4.14 -0.32
CA VAL A 57 -0.15 3.20 0.24
C VAL A 57 0.77 2.77 -0.89
N PHE A 58 2.05 3.03 -0.76
CA PHE A 58 3.07 2.64 -1.72
C PHE A 58 3.94 1.54 -1.13
N LEU A 59 3.80 0.33 -1.68
CA LEU A 59 4.62 -0.82 -1.31
C LEU A 59 5.88 -0.83 -2.17
N GLU A 60 7.03 -0.56 -1.53
CA GLU A 60 8.33 -0.46 -2.17
C GLU A 60 9.24 -1.62 -1.80
N PHE A 61 9.75 -2.30 -2.81
CA PHE A 61 10.61 -3.47 -2.65
C PHE A 61 12.06 -3.14 -3.00
N PRO A 62 13.06 -3.69 -2.27
CA PRO A 62 14.48 -3.37 -2.49
C PRO A 62 15.02 -3.79 -3.87
N TRP A 63 14.35 -4.70 -4.56
CA TRP A 63 14.72 -5.18 -5.91
C TRP A 63 13.90 -4.53 -7.03
N CYS A 64 13.12 -3.53 -6.73
CA CYS A 64 12.14 -2.97 -7.63
C CYS A 64 12.78 -1.89 -8.54
N PRO A 65 13.10 -2.16 -9.79
CA PRO A 65 13.70 -1.15 -10.68
C PRO A 65 12.72 -0.03 -11.03
N ALA A 66 11.41 -0.31 -11.02
CA ALA A 66 10.37 0.65 -11.36
C ALA A 66 9.89 1.50 -10.17
N CYS A 67 10.41 1.25 -8.95
CA CYS A 67 9.93 1.97 -7.76
C CYS A 67 10.21 3.47 -7.82
N ALA A 68 11.37 3.88 -8.34
CA ALA A 68 11.69 5.30 -8.52
C ALA A 68 10.74 6.00 -9.49
N ASP A 69 10.36 5.34 -10.60
CA ASP A 69 9.44 5.91 -11.58
C ASP A 69 8.01 6.00 -11.03
N VAL A 70 7.57 4.98 -10.28
CA VAL A 70 6.27 5.01 -9.59
C VAL A 70 6.24 6.10 -8.52
N TRP A 71 7.34 6.24 -7.76
CA TRP A 71 7.45 7.29 -6.75
C TRP A 71 7.36 8.68 -7.37
N ARG A 72 8.07 8.91 -8.48
CA ARG A 72 7.96 10.14 -9.28
C ARG A 72 6.54 10.37 -9.81
N ALA A 73 5.87 9.33 -10.30
CA ALA A 73 4.48 9.42 -10.75
C ALA A 73 3.52 9.82 -9.62
N VAL A 74 3.70 9.30 -8.42
CA VAL A 74 2.94 9.69 -7.22
C VAL A 74 3.16 11.17 -6.89
N GLY A 75 4.41 11.65 -6.89
CA GLY A 75 4.74 13.06 -6.66
C GLY A 75 4.12 13.99 -7.68
N ILE A 76 4.28 13.69 -8.98
CA ILE A 76 3.67 14.47 -10.07
C ILE A 76 2.15 14.52 -9.93
N SER A 77 1.52 13.41 -9.56
CA SER A 77 0.06 13.30 -9.45
C SER A 77 -0.52 14.13 -8.31
N ALA A 78 0.23 14.31 -7.24
CA ALA A 78 -0.20 15.09 -6.07
C ALA A 78 0.13 16.59 -6.20
N LYS A 79 1.07 16.96 -7.05
CA LYS A 79 1.55 18.35 -7.21
C LYS A 79 0.46 19.41 -7.46
N PRO A 80 -0.64 19.13 -8.19
CA PRO A 80 -1.72 20.11 -8.40
C PRO A 80 -2.60 20.40 -7.17
N PHE A 81 -2.43 19.64 -6.08
CA PHE A 81 -3.32 19.74 -4.91
C PHE A 81 -2.65 20.53 -3.77
N PRO A 82 -3.46 21.18 -2.90
CA PRO A 82 -2.92 21.88 -1.72
C PRO A 82 -2.10 20.92 -0.84
N GLN A 83 -1.11 21.50 -0.17
CA GLN A 83 -0.25 20.76 0.78
C GLN A 83 -1.09 20.00 1.81
N GLY A 84 -0.73 18.73 2.03
CA GLY A 84 -1.41 17.87 2.99
C GLY A 84 -2.72 17.24 2.49
N THR A 85 -3.18 17.57 1.26
CA THR A 85 -4.36 16.91 0.67
C THR A 85 -4.14 15.42 0.48
N VAL A 86 -2.92 15.02 0.12
CA VAL A 86 -2.55 13.62 -0.12
C VAL A 86 -1.56 13.17 0.94
N ARG A 87 -1.88 12.07 1.62
CA ARG A 87 -0.98 11.36 2.53
C ARG A 87 -0.52 10.07 1.87
N VAL A 88 0.79 9.85 1.83
CA VAL A 88 1.39 8.63 1.32
C VAL A 88 2.00 7.84 2.47
N TYR A 89 1.56 6.60 2.65
CA TYR A 89 2.22 5.61 3.48
C TYR A 89 3.22 4.86 2.62
N ARG A 90 4.50 5.22 2.71
CA ARG A 90 5.59 4.55 2.01
C ARG A 90 6.03 3.36 2.84
N VAL A 91 5.73 2.16 2.39
CA VAL A 91 6.06 0.91 3.08
C VAL A 91 7.29 0.30 2.45
N LEU A 92 8.38 0.28 3.21
CA LEU A 92 9.67 -0.27 2.79
C LEU A 92 9.76 -1.73 3.21
N PHE A 93 10.10 -2.59 2.27
CA PHE A 93 10.47 -3.97 2.54
C PHE A 93 12.00 -4.05 2.61
N ASP A 94 12.54 -4.51 3.75
CA ASP A 94 13.98 -4.67 3.90
C ASP A 94 14.49 -5.89 3.10
N ARG A 95 15.80 -5.89 2.78
CA ARG A 95 16.45 -6.96 2.04
C ARG A 95 16.41 -8.32 2.74
N GLU A 96 16.47 -8.31 4.05
CA GLU A 96 16.44 -9.55 4.85
C GLU A 96 15.08 -10.24 4.80
N THR A 97 14.05 -9.53 4.33
CA THR A 97 12.66 -9.94 4.39
C THR A 97 12.18 -10.64 3.12
N VAL A 98 13.01 -10.67 2.09
CA VAL A 98 12.69 -11.35 0.85
C VAL A 98 13.16 -12.79 0.91
N LEU A 99 12.27 -13.62 1.38
CA LEU A 99 12.38 -15.06 1.14
C LEU A 99 11.65 -15.36 -0.17
N THR A 100 12.34 -16.03 -1.09
CA THR A 100 11.71 -16.65 -2.25
C THR A 100 10.65 -17.65 -1.80
N PRO A 101 9.69 -18.04 -2.65
CA PRO A 101 8.67 -19.02 -2.31
C PRO A 101 9.23 -20.35 -1.81
N ASP A 102 10.48 -20.69 -2.17
CA ASP A 102 11.21 -21.88 -1.71
C ASP A 102 12.05 -21.66 -0.45
N GLY A 103 11.94 -20.49 0.18
CA GLY A 103 12.61 -20.17 1.44
C GLY A 103 14.10 -19.81 1.31
N ARG A 104 14.63 -19.65 0.10
CA ARG A 104 16.01 -19.22 -0.12
C ARG A 104 16.15 -17.73 0.05
N LYS A 105 17.25 -17.29 0.66
CA LYS A 105 17.66 -15.87 0.67
C LYS A 105 18.15 -15.52 -0.75
N GLU A 106 17.30 -14.92 -1.58
CA GLU A 106 17.83 -14.25 -2.76
C GLU A 106 18.41 -12.89 -2.36
N VAL A 107 19.70 -12.74 -2.58
CA VAL A 107 20.35 -11.42 -2.52
C VAL A 107 20.04 -10.74 -3.85
N PRO A 108 19.20 -9.69 -3.90
CA PRO A 108 18.92 -9.03 -5.16
C PRO A 108 20.20 -8.49 -5.76
N PRO A 109 20.46 -8.71 -7.05
CA PRO A 109 21.71 -8.29 -7.70
C PRO A 109 21.88 -6.78 -7.84
N LEU A 110 20.84 -5.99 -7.61
CA LEU A 110 20.85 -4.55 -7.85
C LEU A 110 20.50 -3.78 -6.58
N ARG A 111 21.37 -2.85 -6.19
CA ARG A 111 20.94 -1.75 -5.31
C ARG A 111 19.86 -0.98 -6.04
N PRO A 112 18.71 -0.69 -5.40
CA PRO A 112 17.79 0.30 -5.94
C PRO A 112 18.60 1.56 -6.24
N ALA A 113 18.39 2.16 -7.39
CA ALA A 113 18.91 3.49 -7.63
C ALA A 113 18.46 4.39 -6.48
N PRO A 114 19.32 5.23 -5.91
CA PRO A 114 18.87 6.24 -4.96
C PRO A 114 17.74 7.03 -5.62
N LEU A 115 16.68 7.28 -4.88
CA LEU A 115 15.61 8.15 -5.37
C LEU A 115 16.25 9.47 -5.77
N PRO A 116 15.89 10.06 -6.93
CA PRO A 116 16.45 11.33 -7.36
C PRO A 116 16.32 12.36 -6.23
N GLU A 117 17.42 12.89 -5.78
CA GLU A 117 17.42 14.03 -4.87
C GLU A 117 16.75 15.20 -5.61
N GLY A 118 15.69 15.77 -5.06
CA GLY A 118 15.08 17.02 -5.52
C GLY A 118 13.82 16.92 -6.36
N ASP A 119 13.54 15.80 -7.04
CA ASP A 119 12.31 15.63 -7.83
C ASP A 119 11.32 14.63 -7.19
N GLY A 120 11.61 14.16 -6.00
CA GLY A 120 10.76 13.25 -5.27
C GLY A 120 9.60 13.97 -4.58
N PRO A 121 8.61 13.23 -4.10
CA PRO A 121 7.51 13.75 -3.30
C PRO A 121 7.93 14.19 -1.88
N GLU A 122 9.22 14.32 -1.62
CA GLU A 122 9.77 15.06 -0.49
C GLU A 122 9.67 16.58 -0.69
N ASP A 123 9.17 17.02 -1.86
CA ASP A 123 8.74 18.42 -2.04
C ASP A 123 7.68 18.73 -0.98
N PRO A 124 7.98 19.61 0.01
CA PRO A 124 7.11 19.88 1.15
C PRO A 124 5.76 20.47 0.75
N LEU A 125 5.55 20.76 -0.53
CA LEU A 125 4.38 21.49 -1.00
C LEU A 125 3.14 20.63 -1.27
N ALA A 126 3.25 19.32 -1.51
CA ALA A 126 2.11 18.53 -1.95
C ALA A 126 1.82 17.26 -1.12
N LEU A 127 2.83 16.54 -0.65
CA LEU A 127 2.66 15.24 -0.01
C LEU A 127 2.98 15.26 1.48
N LYS A 128 2.13 14.61 2.28
CA LYS A 128 2.48 14.21 3.63
C LYS A 128 2.93 12.75 3.58
N VAL A 129 4.24 12.53 3.64
CA VAL A 129 4.80 11.17 3.61
C VAL A 129 4.96 10.61 5.03
N THR A 130 4.51 9.37 5.22
CA THR A 130 4.78 8.58 6.43
C THR A 130 5.50 7.32 6.00
N THR A 131 6.76 7.19 6.36
CA THR A 131 7.55 5.99 6.07
C THR A 131 7.29 4.92 7.12
N LEU A 132 6.98 3.72 6.66
CA LEU A 132 6.75 2.53 7.46
C LEU A 132 7.71 1.44 6.98
N THR A 133 8.06 0.51 7.87
CA THR A 133 8.80 -0.69 7.51
C THR A 133 7.84 -1.88 7.57
N ALA A 134 7.83 -2.71 6.53
CA ALA A 134 7.06 -3.94 6.55
C ALA A 134 7.66 -4.91 7.57
N LEU A 135 6.81 -5.55 8.36
CA LEU A 135 7.15 -6.73 9.15
C LEU A 135 7.02 -7.95 8.21
N PRO A 136 8.14 -8.51 7.74
CA PRO A 136 8.13 -9.30 6.51
C PRO A 136 7.45 -10.65 6.63
N VAL A 137 7.62 -11.31 7.76
CA VAL A 137 7.00 -12.60 8.02
C VAL A 137 5.50 -12.41 8.14
N GLU A 138 5.09 -11.47 8.99
CA GLU A 138 3.70 -11.14 9.29
C GLU A 138 2.98 -10.63 8.04
N PHE A 139 3.61 -9.74 7.27
CA PHE A 139 3.03 -9.21 6.03
C PHE A 139 2.80 -10.32 5.00
N ARG A 140 3.78 -11.22 4.81
CA ARG A 140 3.67 -12.34 3.86
C ARG A 140 2.65 -13.39 4.27
N GLU A 141 2.52 -13.63 5.57
CA GLU A 141 1.53 -14.56 6.09
C GLU A 141 0.12 -14.01 6.00
N GLU A 142 -0.04 -12.68 6.08
CA GLU A 142 -1.33 -12.01 5.94
C GLU A 142 -1.69 -11.72 4.47
N PHE A 143 -0.73 -11.29 3.64
CA PHE A 143 -0.99 -10.86 2.28
C PHE A 143 -0.14 -11.54 1.22
N ARG A 144 -0.76 -11.84 0.07
CA ARG A 144 -0.06 -12.24 -1.16
C ARG A 144 0.30 -11.01 -1.97
N VAL A 145 1.56 -10.60 -1.91
CA VAL A 145 2.11 -9.58 -2.81
C VAL A 145 3.30 -10.21 -3.54
N SER A 146 3.08 -10.64 -4.78
CA SER A 146 4.08 -11.32 -5.62
C SER A 146 4.71 -10.40 -6.66
N GLN A 147 4.20 -9.18 -6.82
CA GLN A 147 4.65 -8.21 -7.81
C GLN A 147 4.73 -6.83 -7.18
N GLY A 148 5.73 -6.07 -7.57
CA GLY A 148 5.94 -4.69 -7.11
C GLY A 148 6.48 -3.80 -8.24
N PRO A 149 6.41 -2.49 -8.06
CA PRO A 149 5.80 -1.77 -6.94
C PRO A 149 4.27 -1.87 -6.95
N VAL A 150 3.65 -1.60 -5.80
CA VAL A 150 2.19 -1.53 -5.68
C VAL A 150 1.79 -0.20 -5.09
N VAL A 151 0.82 0.48 -5.72
CA VAL A 151 0.16 1.66 -5.16
C VAL A 151 -1.30 1.34 -4.91
N LEU A 152 -1.79 1.65 -3.72
CA LEU A 152 -3.18 1.51 -3.33
C LEU A 152 -3.75 2.89 -3.04
N LEU A 153 -4.94 3.18 -3.56
CA LEU A 153 -5.77 4.31 -3.13
C LEU A 153 -6.82 3.76 -2.17
N LEU A 154 -6.88 4.34 -0.97
CA LEU A 154 -7.82 3.94 0.06
C LEU A 154 -8.91 5.00 0.26
N ASP A 155 -10.14 4.55 0.52
CA ASP A 155 -11.22 5.42 1.02
C ASP A 155 -11.03 5.78 2.51
N ALA A 156 -11.99 6.54 3.07
CA ALA A 156 -11.96 6.96 4.47
C ALA A 156 -12.00 5.78 5.44
N GLU A 157 -12.62 4.69 5.08
CA GLU A 157 -12.78 3.47 5.86
C GLU A 157 -11.59 2.50 5.71
N GLY A 158 -10.64 2.79 4.80
CA GLY A 158 -9.46 1.94 4.52
C GLY A 158 -9.71 0.86 3.48
N THR A 159 -10.82 0.97 2.71
CA THR A 159 -11.10 0.07 1.60
C THR A 159 -10.26 0.46 0.39
N VAL A 160 -9.71 -0.51 -0.31
CA VAL A 160 -8.95 -0.29 -1.55
C VAL A 160 -9.90 0.07 -2.69
N GLU A 161 -9.84 1.30 -3.16
CA GLU A 161 -10.63 1.76 -4.30
C GLU A 161 -9.96 1.53 -5.63
N ARG A 162 -8.63 1.69 -5.66
CA ARG A 162 -7.79 1.46 -6.82
C ARG A 162 -6.48 0.81 -6.43
N ARG A 163 -5.95 0.03 -7.35
CA ARG A 163 -4.67 -0.64 -7.22
C ARG A 163 -3.89 -0.56 -8.52
N TRP A 164 -2.66 -0.10 -8.45
CA TRP A 164 -1.70 -0.12 -9.56
C TRP A 164 -0.56 -1.06 -9.22
N ILE A 165 -0.13 -1.88 -10.15
CA ILE A 165 0.99 -2.80 -10.02
C ILE A 165 1.98 -2.50 -11.12
N GLY A 166 3.25 -2.29 -10.76
CA GLY A 166 4.28 -1.88 -11.71
C GLY A 166 4.15 -0.43 -12.12
N PHE A 167 4.91 -0.05 -13.15
CA PHE A 167 4.90 1.28 -13.74
C PHE A 167 4.27 1.26 -15.13
N SER A 168 3.46 2.26 -15.43
CA SER A 168 2.96 2.53 -16.78
C SER A 168 3.13 4.01 -17.13
N ALA A 169 3.32 4.31 -18.41
CA ALA A 169 3.44 5.69 -18.90
C ALA A 169 2.20 6.56 -18.61
N GLY A 170 1.03 5.95 -18.42
CA GLY A 170 -0.22 6.62 -18.07
C GLY A 170 -0.45 6.81 -16.56
N MET A 171 0.37 6.20 -15.72
CA MET A 171 0.12 6.08 -14.29
C MET A 171 -0.09 7.42 -13.58
N SER A 172 0.74 8.43 -13.84
CA SER A 172 0.59 9.75 -13.22
C SER A 172 -0.72 10.42 -13.58
N ARG A 173 -1.20 10.25 -14.81
CA ARG A 173 -2.50 10.78 -15.26
C ARG A 173 -3.66 10.08 -14.57
N GLU A 174 -3.59 8.76 -14.48
CA GLU A 174 -4.60 7.95 -13.78
C GLU A 174 -4.66 8.30 -12.30
N LEU A 175 -3.52 8.35 -11.62
CA LEU A 175 -3.42 8.77 -10.22
C LEU A 175 -4.00 10.17 -10.02
N SER A 176 -3.59 11.15 -10.83
CA SER A 176 -4.12 12.53 -10.76
C SER A 176 -5.65 12.56 -10.91
N SER A 177 -6.18 11.77 -11.84
CA SER A 177 -7.63 11.68 -12.08
C SER A 177 -8.37 11.13 -10.85
N GLU A 178 -7.85 10.07 -10.24
CA GLU A 178 -8.48 9.46 -9.05
C GLU A 178 -8.33 10.38 -7.82
N ILE A 179 -7.17 11.00 -7.62
CA ILE A 179 -6.97 12.00 -6.55
C ILE A 179 -7.96 13.16 -6.72
N MET A 180 -8.14 13.67 -7.94
CA MET A 180 -9.07 14.77 -8.23
C MET A 180 -10.53 14.38 -7.92
N LYS A 181 -10.96 13.16 -8.26
CA LYS A 181 -12.29 12.67 -7.92
C LYS A 181 -12.51 12.69 -6.40
N ARG A 182 -11.51 12.24 -5.65
CA ARG A 182 -11.57 12.22 -4.18
C ARG A 182 -11.54 13.60 -3.56
N ALA A 183 -10.67 14.49 -4.04
CA ALA A 183 -10.59 15.86 -3.55
C ALA A 183 -11.93 16.59 -3.67
N ARG A 184 -12.69 16.33 -4.74
CA ARG A 184 -14.05 16.90 -4.92
C ARG A 184 -15.04 16.39 -3.88
N VAL A 185 -14.91 15.16 -3.42
CA VAL A 185 -15.78 14.58 -2.39
C VAL A 185 -15.44 15.15 -1.01
N LEU A 186 -14.15 15.33 -0.73
CA LEU A 186 -13.66 15.86 0.55
C LEU A 186 -13.91 17.38 0.70
N SER A 187 -14.03 18.10 -0.41
CA SER A 187 -14.36 19.54 -0.42
C SER A 187 -15.76 19.74 -1.04
N PRO A 188 -16.84 19.47 -0.27
CA PRO A 188 -18.17 19.73 -0.78
C PRO A 188 -18.30 21.21 -1.11
N ARG A 189 -18.79 21.49 -2.33
CA ARG A 189 -19.05 22.86 -2.80
C ARG A 189 -19.95 23.53 -1.74
N PRO A 190 -19.63 24.76 -1.28
CA PRO A 190 -20.53 25.48 -0.38
C PRO A 190 -21.93 25.53 -1.04
N PRO A 191 -23.01 25.35 -0.27
CA PRO A 191 -24.37 25.48 -0.79
C PRO A 191 -24.51 26.84 -1.42
N GLY A 192 -24.98 26.86 -2.66
CA GLY A 192 -24.97 27.94 -3.64
C GLY A 192 -25.09 29.36 -3.10
N THR A 193 -24.17 30.19 -3.52
CA THR A 193 -24.33 31.63 -3.66
C THR A 193 -25.10 31.93 -4.93
#